data_410b7499475403946e698d89cb87f63f
#
_entry.id   410b7499475403946e698d89cb87f63f
#
_cell.length_a   1.000
_cell.length_b   1.000
_cell.length_c   1.000
_cell.angle_alpha   90.00
_cell.angle_beta   90.00
_cell.angle_gamma   90.00
#
_symmetry.space_group_name_H-M   'P 1'
#
loop_
_entity.id
_entity.type
_entity.pdbx_description
1 polymer ?
#
loop_
_entity_poly.entity_id
_entity_poly.type
_entity_poly.pdbx_seq_one_letter_code
_entity_poly.pdbx_strand_id
1 'polypeptide(L)'
;MLKVCKFFLLTLSVSCLFSSCTKTAPQLPANKGNVVDKNISNLMEVNQKLAAKEDSILMAFATKTDAKFKKSEIGFWYKVDVPTNGELIKDKEVCKLSCTSLSLEMKVIQTETMQIVIGKKQLVVGLEEGLKLLHKGESATFIIPWYLAYGRNGKGSRIKPYTSIIYQIKLF
;
A
#
# COMPACT_ATOMS: atom_id res chain seq x y z
N MET A 1 41.84 -63.71 38.01
CA MET A 1 42.33 -62.57 37.21
C MET A 1 41.57 -62.36 35.89
N LEU A 2 40.40 -62.91 35.69
CA LEU A 2 39.70 -62.81 34.42
C LEU A 2 38.47 -61.87 34.44
N LYS A 3 38.09 -61.33 35.61
CA LYS A 3 36.92 -60.45 35.76
C LYS A 3 37.24 -58.94 35.71
N VAL A 4 38.49 -58.56 35.87
CA VAL A 4 38.91 -57.14 35.84
C VAL A 4 39.16 -56.64 34.41
N CYS A 5 39.52 -57.53 33.48
CA CYS A 5 39.82 -57.19 32.10
C CYS A 5 38.53 -56.86 31.26
N LYS A 6 37.36 -57.42 31.67
CA LYS A 6 36.10 -57.13 30.95
C LYS A 6 35.52 -55.77 31.34
N PHE A 7 35.84 -55.22 32.48
CA PHE A 7 35.33 -53.93 32.92
C PHE A 7 36.09 -52.76 32.28
N PHE A 8 37.38 -52.99 31.95
CA PHE A 8 38.22 -51.96 31.34
C PHE A 8 37.95 -51.80 29.82
N LEU A 9 37.46 -52.83 29.15
CA LEU A 9 37.11 -52.79 27.72
C LEU A 9 35.74 -52.15 27.50
N LEU A 10 34.85 -52.09 28.52
CA LEU A 10 33.53 -51.53 28.39
C LEU A 10 33.53 -49.98 28.58
N THR A 11 34.54 -49.44 29.25
CA THR A 11 34.65 -47.98 29.50
C THR A 11 35.29 -47.21 28.33
N LEU A 12 35.99 -47.87 27.41
CA LEU A 12 36.65 -47.21 26.26
C LEU A 12 35.72 -47.07 25.07
N SER A 13 34.54 -47.72 25.06
CA SER A 13 33.58 -47.73 23.93
C SER A 13 32.54 -46.60 23.97
N VAL A 14 32.44 -45.87 25.11
CA VAL A 14 31.41 -44.79 25.27
C VAL A 14 31.95 -43.40 24.99
N SER A 15 33.26 -43.25 24.74
CA SER A 15 33.86 -41.92 24.57
C SER A 15 33.84 -41.32 23.17
N CYS A 16 33.23 -41.98 22.15
CA CYS A 16 33.29 -41.53 20.75
C CYS A 16 31.98 -40.98 20.18
N LEU A 17 30.94 -40.67 21.01
CA LEU A 17 29.65 -40.24 20.48
C LEU A 17 29.31 -38.74 20.68
N PHE A 18 30.25 -37.91 21.13
CA PHE A 18 30.07 -36.46 21.16
C PHE A 18 30.87 -35.76 20.07
N SER A 19 30.75 -36.21 18.82
CA SER A 19 31.12 -35.40 17.67
C SER A 19 29.99 -34.44 17.41
N SER A 20 29.94 -33.35 18.19
CA SER A 20 29.01 -32.25 18.00
C SER A 20 29.23 -31.65 16.61
N CYS A 21 28.37 -31.95 15.66
CA CYS A 21 28.25 -31.15 14.44
C CYS A 21 27.84 -29.74 14.84
N THR A 22 28.81 -28.84 15.01
CA THR A 22 28.55 -27.42 15.00
C THR A 22 28.00 -27.07 13.61
N LYS A 23 26.67 -26.89 13.51
CA LYS A 23 26.04 -26.29 12.35
C LYS A 23 26.63 -24.89 12.23
N THR A 24 27.61 -24.74 11.35
CA THR A 24 28.08 -23.41 10.94
C THR A 24 26.88 -22.69 10.33
N ALA A 25 26.41 -21.67 11.00
CA ALA A 25 25.36 -20.83 10.43
C ALA A 25 25.83 -20.31 9.06
N PRO A 26 24.97 -20.30 8.04
CA PRO A 26 25.36 -19.78 6.73
C PRO A 26 25.82 -18.33 6.91
N GLN A 27 27.09 -18.09 6.68
CA GLN A 27 27.65 -16.74 6.71
C GLN A 27 27.16 -16.01 5.46
N LEU A 28 26.34 -14.99 5.65
CA LEU A 28 26.03 -14.03 4.61
C LEU A 28 27.34 -13.37 4.15
N PRO A 29 27.58 -13.25 2.82
CA PRO A 29 28.77 -12.57 2.32
C PRO A 29 28.83 -11.15 2.89
N ALA A 30 29.93 -10.82 3.57
CA ALA A 30 30.14 -9.56 4.31
C ALA A 30 29.96 -8.26 3.48
N ASN A 31 29.85 -8.38 2.14
CA ASN A 31 29.77 -7.23 1.24
C ASN A 31 28.36 -6.99 0.64
N LYS A 32 27.34 -7.78 1.01
CA LYS A 32 25.97 -7.60 0.49
C LYS A 32 25.19 -6.49 1.23
N GLY A 33 25.49 -6.21 2.49
CA GLY A 33 24.79 -5.22 3.30
C GLY A 33 24.90 -3.82 2.69
N ASN A 34 26.10 -3.35 2.44
CA ASN A 34 26.35 -1.97 1.98
C ASN A 34 25.81 -1.68 0.58
N VAL A 35 25.76 -2.68 -0.33
CA VAL A 35 25.23 -2.50 -1.70
C VAL A 35 23.71 -2.50 -1.67
N VAL A 36 23.10 -3.37 -0.85
CA VAL A 36 21.64 -3.44 -0.71
C VAL A 36 21.12 -2.15 -0.08
N ASP A 37 21.75 -1.66 1.00
CA ASP A 37 21.35 -0.43 1.69
C ASP A 37 21.47 0.80 0.79
N LYS A 38 22.54 0.91 0.01
CA LYS A 38 22.73 2.00 -0.94
C LYS A 38 21.71 1.97 -2.08
N ASN A 39 21.36 0.79 -2.58
CA ASN A 39 20.32 0.65 -3.61
C ASN A 39 18.93 0.97 -3.06
N ILE A 40 18.62 0.56 -1.84
CA ILE A 40 17.35 0.89 -1.18
C ILE A 40 17.25 2.38 -0.94
N SER A 41 18.30 3.05 -0.43
CA SER A 41 18.30 4.49 -0.20
C SER A 41 18.11 5.29 -1.51
N ASN A 42 18.78 4.88 -2.60
CA ASN A 42 18.60 5.50 -3.91
C ASN A 42 17.18 5.33 -4.44
N LEU A 43 16.58 4.13 -4.29
CA LEU A 43 15.18 3.90 -4.69
C LEU A 43 14.19 4.71 -3.87
N MET A 44 14.42 4.85 -2.56
CA MET A 44 13.60 5.71 -1.70
C MET A 44 13.67 7.18 -2.14
N GLU A 45 14.87 7.70 -2.41
CA GLU A 45 15.05 9.08 -2.86
C GLU A 45 14.37 9.33 -4.21
N VAL A 46 14.49 8.42 -5.17
CA VAL A 46 13.81 8.52 -6.47
C VAL A 46 12.29 8.51 -6.29
N ASN A 47 11.75 7.61 -5.46
CA ASN A 47 10.32 7.54 -5.20
C ASN A 47 9.79 8.81 -4.51
N GLN A 48 10.55 9.39 -3.56
CA GLN A 48 10.20 10.65 -2.92
C GLN A 48 10.16 11.81 -3.93
N LYS A 49 11.15 11.91 -4.82
CA LYS A 49 11.18 12.93 -5.88
C LYS A 49 9.99 12.78 -6.84
N LEU A 50 9.64 11.54 -7.23
CA LEU A 50 8.48 11.28 -8.08
C LEU A 50 7.17 11.67 -7.40
N ALA A 51 7.01 11.32 -6.13
CA ALA A 51 5.82 11.68 -5.35
C ALA A 51 5.70 13.20 -5.16
N ALA A 52 6.81 13.90 -4.86
CA ALA A 52 6.82 15.36 -4.72
C ALA A 52 6.48 16.09 -6.03
N LYS A 53 7.00 15.58 -7.16
CA LYS A 53 6.65 16.10 -8.49
C LYS A 53 5.16 15.94 -8.78
N GLU A 54 4.62 14.75 -8.51
CA GLU A 54 3.20 14.47 -8.71
C GLU A 54 2.33 15.37 -7.84
N ASP A 55 2.69 15.52 -6.56
CA ASP A 55 1.96 16.38 -5.63
C ASP A 55 1.87 17.83 -6.14
N SER A 56 2.95 18.35 -6.71
CA SER A 56 2.97 19.69 -7.33
C SER A 56 2.02 19.80 -8.53
N ILE A 57 1.96 18.76 -9.36
CA ILE A 57 1.06 18.69 -10.53
C ILE A 57 -0.40 18.65 -10.04
N LEU A 58 -0.72 17.80 -9.05
CA LEU A 58 -2.07 17.68 -8.53
C LEU A 58 -2.52 18.91 -7.76
N MET A 59 -1.62 19.58 -7.04
CA MET A 59 -1.90 20.86 -6.40
C MET A 59 -2.31 21.92 -7.42
N ALA A 60 -1.53 22.06 -8.48
CA ALA A 60 -1.86 23.00 -9.56
C ALA A 60 -3.18 22.67 -10.25
N PHE A 61 -3.44 21.38 -10.49
CA PHE A 61 -4.70 20.90 -11.06
C PHE A 61 -5.89 21.19 -10.13
N ALA A 62 -5.80 20.84 -8.85
CA ALA A 62 -6.84 21.07 -7.86
C ALA A 62 -7.18 22.56 -7.74
N THR A 63 -6.17 23.42 -7.60
CA THR A 63 -6.34 24.88 -7.48
C THR A 63 -6.97 25.48 -8.73
N LYS A 64 -6.58 25.02 -9.93
CA LYS A 64 -7.14 25.49 -11.20
C LYS A 64 -8.58 25.02 -11.39
N THR A 65 -8.93 23.82 -10.92
CA THR A 65 -10.26 23.22 -11.13
C THR A 65 -11.27 23.80 -10.16
N ASP A 66 -10.96 23.82 -8.86
CA ASP A 66 -11.82 24.41 -7.81
C ASP A 66 -10.98 24.65 -6.54
N ALA A 67 -10.98 25.89 -6.06
CA ALA A 67 -10.27 26.28 -4.84
C ALA A 67 -10.78 25.61 -3.55
N LYS A 68 -11.92 24.89 -3.61
CA LYS A 68 -12.48 24.16 -2.49
C LYS A 68 -11.84 22.80 -2.22
N PHE A 69 -10.96 22.33 -3.12
CA PHE A 69 -10.22 21.09 -2.87
C PHE A 69 -9.33 21.24 -1.63
N LYS A 70 -9.37 20.22 -0.78
CA LYS A 70 -8.53 20.08 0.42
C LYS A 70 -7.57 18.94 0.23
N LYS A 71 -6.34 19.08 0.71
CA LYS A 71 -5.36 17.99 0.74
C LYS A 71 -5.56 17.16 2.00
N SER A 72 -5.59 15.83 1.85
CA SER A 72 -5.61 14.88 2.96
C SER A 72 -4.21 14.67 3.54
N GLU A 73 -4.11 14.14 4.75
CA GLU A 73 -2.83 13.82 5.42
C GLU A 73 -1.99 12.78 4.64
N ILE A 74 -2.65 11.85 3.93
CA ILE A 74 -1.96 10.80 3.15
C ILE A 74 -1.64 11.19 1.70
N GLY A 75 -2.04 12.42 1.27
CA GLY A 75 -1.56 13.02 0.03
C GLY A 75 -2.53 13.02 -1.15
N PHE A 76 -3.79 12.62 -1.01
CA PHE A 76 -4.82 12.86 -2.03
C PHE A 76 -5.53 14.19 -1.81
N TRP A 77 -6.20 14.70 -2.85
CA TRP A 77 -7.04 15.88 -2.77
C TRP A 77 -8.51 15.50 -2.84
N TYR A 78 -9.37 16.20 -2.11
CA TYR A 78 -10.80 15.91 -2.10
C TYR A 78 -11.65 17.17 -1.91
N LYS A 79 -12.88 17.09 -2.40
CA LYS A 79 -13.91 18.11 -2.23
C LYS A 79 -15.25 17.42 -2.05
N VAL A 80 -16.00 17.81 -1.03
CA VAL A 80 -17.41 17.42 -0.88
C VAL A 80 -18.25 18.30 -1.81
N ASP A 81 -18.91 17.68 -2.78
CA ASP A 81 -19.72 18.38 -3.77
C ASP A 81 -21.14 18.65 -3.25
N VAL A 82 -21.73 17.66 -2.57
CA VAL A 82 -23.05 17.75 -1.93
C VAL A 82 -22.90 17.26 -0.49
N PRO A 83 -22.84 18.16 0.49
CA PRO A 83 -22.77 17.77 1.90
C PRO A 83 -24.13 17.28 2.41
N THR A 84 -24.11 16.40 3.41
CA THR A 84 -25.29 15.93 4.14
C THR A 84 -25.06 15.94 5.64
N ASN A 85 -26.14 15.80 6.42
CA ASN A 85 -26.07 15.64 7.87
C ASN A 85 -26.11 14.16 8.29
N GLY A 86 -25.69 13.24 7.40
CA GLY A 86 -25.60 11.81 7.70
C GLY A 86 -24.52 11.49 8.75
N GLU A 87 -24.48 10.24 9.17
CA GLU A 87 -23.36 9.76 10.02
C GLU A 87 -22.08 9.62 9.20
N LEU A 88 -20.92 9.84 9.84
CA LEU A 88 -19.61 9.59 9.25
C LEU A 88 -19.45 8.09 8.96
N ILE A 89 -18.91 7.76 7.80
CA ILE A 89 -18.65 6.37 7.39
C ILE A 89 -17.59 5.76 8.31
N LYS A 90 -17.86 4.53 8.79
CA LYS A 90 -16.99 3.81 9.73
C LYS A 90 -16.34 2.59 9.07
N ASP A 91 -15.24 2.13 9.64
CA ASP A 91 -14.63 0.85 9.25
C ASP A 91 -15.63 -0.31 9.40
N LYS A 92 -15.54 -1.27 8.49
CA LYS A 92 -16.41 -2.46 8.37
C LYS A 92 -17.86 -2.15 8.01
N GLU A 93 -18.18 -0.90 7.72
CA GLU A 93 -19.51 -0.52 7.27
C GLU A 93 -19.72 -0.92 5.81
N VAL A 94 -20.97 -1.31 5.48
CA VAL A 94 -21.38 -1.62 4.12
C VAL A 94 -21.90 -0.34 3.47
N CYS A 95 -21.25 0.08 2.40
CA CYS A 95 -21.61 1.28 1.65
C CYS A 95 -22.01 0.95 0.21
N LYS A 96 -23.13 1.50 -0.26
CA LYS A 96 -23.51 1.50 -1.68
C LYS A 96 -23.10 2.84 -2.27
N LEU A 97 -22.37 2.79 -3.39
CA LEU A 97 -21.90 4.00 -4.06
C LEU A 97 -21.92 3.87 -5.57
N SER A 98 -22.10 5.01 -6.23
CA SER A 98 -21.80 5.18 -7.64
C SER A 98 -20.43 5.83 -7.75
N CYS A 99 -19.57 5.26 -8.59
CA CYS A 99 -18.19 5.68 -8.77
C CYS A 99 -17.92 5.92 -10.25
N THR A 100 -17.56 7.15 -10.62
CA THR A 100 -17.05 7.49 -11.94
C THR A 100 -15.57 7.83 -11.83
N SER A 101 -14.72 7.08 -12.53
CA SER A 101 -13.29 7.34 -12.64
C SER A 101 -12.98 8.12 -13.91
N LEU A 102 -12.16 9.17 -13.80
CA LEU A 102 -11.74 10.01 -14.91
C LEU A 102 -10.23 10.20 -14.90
N SER A 103 -9.67 10.47 -16.08
CA SER A 103 -8.27 10.95 -16.19
C SER A 103 -8.18 12.42 -15.77
N LEU A 104 -6.95 12.96 -15.63
CA LEU A 104 -6.73 14.39 -15.37
C LEU A 104 -7.20 15.28 -16.54
N GLU A 105 -7.35 14.72 -17.74
CA GLU A 105 -7.96 15.41 -18.89
C GLU A 105 -9.51 15.35 -18.88
N MET A 106 -10.11 14.93 -17.74
CA MET A 106 -11.56 14.81 -17.54
C MET A 106 -12.24 13.80 -18.48
N LYS A 107 -11.47 12.84 -19.03
CA LYS A 107 -12.04 11.74 -19.83
C LYS A 107 -12.51 10.61 -18.92
N VAL A 108 -13.75 10.16 -19.09
CA VAL A 108 -14.31 9.04 -18.33
C VAL A 108 -13.59 7.75 -18.70
N ILE A 109 -13.07 7.06 -17.68
CA ILE A 109 -12.42 5.76 -17.80
C ILE A 109 -13.45 4.65 -17.55
N GLN A 110 -14.24 4.80 -16.48
CA GLN A 110 -15.24 3.82 -16.06
C GLN A 110 -16.30 4.47 -15.17
N THR A 111 -17.55 4.02 -15.28
CA THR A 111 -18.62 4.34 -14.33
C THR A 111 -19.24 3.04 -13.87
N GLU A 112 -19.39 2.88 -12.57
CA GLU A 112 -19.96 1.67 -11.96
C GLU A 112 -20.72 2.01 -10.67
N THR A 113 -21.72 1.21 -10.35
CA THR A 113 -22.40 1.24 -9.05
C THR A 113 -22.09 -0.07 -8.34
N MET A 114 -21.59 0.05 -7.11
CA MET A 114 -21.15 -1.10 -6.35
C MET A 114 -21.55 -1.00 -4.89
N GLN A 115 -21.53 -2.14 -4.23
CA GLN A 115 -21.62 -2.24 -2.77
C GLN A 115 -20.30 -2.75 -2.24
N ILE A 116 -19.73 -2.04 -1.28
CA ILE A 116 -18.42 -2.35 -0.70
C ILE A 116 -18.50 -2.41 0.82
N VAL A 117 -17.51 -3.04 1.42
CA VAL A 117 -17.29 -3.02 2.87
C VAL A 117 -15.99 -2.24 3.14
N ILE A 118 -16.09 -1.13 3.86
CA ILE A 118 -14.94 -0.28 4.20
C ILE A 118 -13.89 -1.09 4.99
N GLY A 119 -12.61 -0.94 4.66
CA GLY A 119 -11.50 -1.68 5.29
C GLY A 119 -11.22 -3.06 4.67
N LYS A 120 -11.95 -3.48 3.62
CA LYS A 120 -11.72 -4.75 2.92
C LYS A 120 -10.81 -4.65 1.69
N LYS A 121 -10.22 -3.47 1.45
CA LYS A 121 -9.30 -3.22 0.32
C LYS A 121 -9.93 -3.57 -1.04
N GLN A 122 -11.21 -3.25 -1.20
CA GLN A 122 -11.97 -3.48 -2.43
C GLN A 122 -11.76 -2.34 -3.44
N LEU A 123 -11.27 -1.19 -2.96
CA LEU A 123 -10.93 -0.02 -3.77
C LEU A 123 -9.43 0.27 -3.68
N VAL A 124 -8.96 1.25 -4.45
CA VAL A 124 -7.61 1.78 -4.30
C VAL A 124 -7.48 2.49 -2.94
N VAL A 125 -6.29 2.44 -2.36
CA VAL A 125 -6.04 2.90 -0.99
C VAL A 125 -6.51 4.35 -0.77
N GLY A 126 -6.17 5.26 -1.70
CA GLY A 126 -6.56 6.65 -1.58
C GLY A 126 -8.07 6.87 -1.59
N LEU A 127 -8.83 6.09 -2.36
CA LEU A 127 -10.28 6.20 -2.40
C LEU A 127 -10.93 5.59 -1.16
N GLU A 128 -10.44 4.45 -0.67
CA GLU A 128 -10.97 3.81 0.52
C GLU A 128 -10.78 4.68 1.77
N GLU A 129 -9.60 5.29 1.93
CA GLU A 129 -9.35 6.25 2.99
C GLU A 129 -10.15 7.57 2.80
N GLY A 130 -10.35 7.98 1.54
CA GLY A 130 -11.20 9.14 1.22
C GLY A 130 -12.65 8.96 1.63
N LEU A 131 -13.22 7.77 1.44
CA LEU A 131 -14.60 7.48 1.83
C LEU A 131 -14.84 7.61 3.34
N LYS A 132 -13.84 7.35 4.17
CA LYS A 132 -13.93 7.52 5.63
C LYS A 132 -14.03 8.98 6.09
N LEU A 133 -13.77 9.93 5.17
CA LEU A 133 -13.92 11.37 5.43
C LEU A 133 -15.33 11.88 5.08
N LEU A 134 -16.19 11.03 4.53
CA LEU A 134 -17.52 11.37 4.06
C LEU A 134 -18.60 10.92 5.03
N HIS A 135 -19.74 11.64 4.98
CA HIS A 135 -20.97 11.25 5.61
C HIS A 135 -21.89 10.51 4.63
N LYS A 136 -22.80 9.71 5.16
CA LYS A 136 -23.80 8.97 4.36
C LYS A 136 -24.60 9.94 3.49
N GLY A 137 -24.80 9.55 2.23
CA GLY A 137 -25.53 10.33 1.23
C GLY A 137 -24.74 11.45 0.58
N GLU A 138 -23.50 11.73 1.01
CA GLU A 138 -22.66 12.75 0.38
C GLU A 138 -22.24 12.36 -1.04
N SER A 139 -21.97 13.39 -1.84
CA SER A 139 -21.25 13.27 -3.08
C SER A 139 -19.93 14.04 -2.97
N ALA A 140 -18.86 13.46 -3.50
CA ALA A 140 -17.54 14.04 -3.41
C ALA A 140 -16.68 13.72 -4.63
N THR A 141 -15.74 14.60 -4.93
CA THR A 141 -14.72 14.42 -5.94
C THR A 141 -13.37 14.27 -5.27
N PHE A 142 -12.64 13.20 -5.66
CA PHE A 142 -11.29 12.89 -5.18
C PHE A 142 -10.30 12.96 -6.34
N ILE A 143 -9.12 13.49 -6.10
CA ILE A 143 -7.97 13.43 -7.00
C ILE A 143 -6.94 12.55 -6.32
N ILE A 144 -6.78 11.32 -6.78
CA ILE A 144 -5.93 10.31 -6.15
C ILE A 144 -4.62 10.21 -6.93
N PRO A 145 -3.47 10.50 -6.29
CA PRO A 145 -2.19 10.34 -6.93
C PRO A 145 -1.93 8.87 -7.28
N TRP A 146 -1.15 8.64 -8.33
CA TRP A 146 -0.88 7.30 -8.85
C TRP A 146 -0.39 6.30 -7.78
N TYR A 147 0.41 6.75 -6.80
CA TYR A 147 0.95 5.88 -5.74
C TYR A 147 -0.09 5.46 -4.68
N LEU A 148 -1.24 6.15 -4.59
CA LEU A 148 -2.41 5.77 -3.79
C LEU A 148 -3.52 5.12 -4.64
N ALA A 149 -3.30 5.01 -5.96
CA ALA A 149 -4.19 4.38 -6.93
C ALA A 149 -3.61 3.04 -7.41
N TYR A 150 -3.27 2.92 -8.69
CA TYR A 150 -2.79 1.66 -9.29
C TYR A 150 -1.25 1.60 -9.45
N GLY A 151 -0.55 2.58 -8.93
CA GLY A 151 0.90 2.60 -8.83
C GLY A 151 1.62 2.55 -10.19
N ARG A 152 2.80 1.92 -10.14
CA ARG A 152 3.66 1.75 -11.31
C ARG A 152 3.19 0.68 -12.29
N ASN A 153 2.20 -0.12 -11.95
CA ASN A 153 1.72 -1.21 -12.80
C ASN A 153 0.48 -0.80 -13.62
N GLY A 154 -0.28 0.22 -13.16
CA GLY A 154 -1.56 0.57 -13.76
C GLY A 154 -2.62 -0.51 -13.58
N LYS A 155 -3.70 -0.49 -14.39
CA LYS A 155 -4.79 -1.48 -14.37
C LYS A 155 -5.20 -1.87 -15.79
N GLY A 156 -4.72 -3.02 -16.26
CA GLY A 156 -5.00 -3.53 -17.60
C GLY A 156 -4.60 -2.52 -18.70
N SER A 157 -5.38 -2.45 -19.77
CA SER A 157 -5.16 -1.49 -20.86
C SER A 157 -5.76 -0.11 -20.60
N ARG A 158 -6.65 0.03 -19.60
CA ARG A 158 -7.41 1.27 -19.35
C ARG A 158 -6.65 2.31 -18.55
N ILE A 159 -5.83 1.88 -17.60
CA ILE A 159 -5.10 2.78 -16.71
C ILE A 159 -3.61 2.48 -16.83
N LYS A 160 -2.88 3.42 -17.42
CA LYS A 160 -1.43 3.28 -17.62
C LYS A 160 -0.67 3.34 -16.28
N PRO A 161 0.58 2.83 -16.22
CA PRO A 161 1.48 3.10 -15.11
C PRO A 161 1.58 4.59 -14.77
N TYR A 162 1.76 4.89 -13.47
CA TYR A 162 1.95 6.26 -12.96
C TYR A 162 0.82 7.22 -13.33
N THR A 163 -0.43 6.73 -13.42
CA THR A 163 -1.59 7.55 -13.75
C THR A 163 -2.36 7.92 -12.50
N SER A 164 -2.47 9.21 -12.21
CA SER A 164 -3.37 9.75 -11.19
C SER A 164 -4.78 9.81 -11.71
N ILE A 165 -5.75 9.61 -10.83
CA ILE A 165 -7.16 9.39 -11.22
C ILE A 165 -8.05 10.31 -10.41
N ILE A 166 -9.06 10.87 -11.09
CA ILE A 166 -10.16 11.57 -10.46
C ILE A 166 -11.30 10.58 -10.24
N TYR A 167 -11.85 10.55 -9.04
CA TYR A 167 -13.04 9.78 -8.70
C TYR A 167 -14.16 10.72 -8.29
N GLN A 168 -15.29 10.64 -8.98
CA GLN A 168 -16.53 11.26 -8.59
C GLN A 168 -17.42 10.21 -7.93
N ILE A 169 -17.73 10.42 -6.67
CA ILE A 169 -18.45 9.46 -5.83
C ILE A 169 -19.80 10.04 -5.43
N LYS A 170 -20.83 9.19 -5.45
CA LYS A 170 -22.12 9.45 -4.82
C LYS A 170 -22.45 8.28 -3.90
N LEU A 171 -22.61 8.56 -2.61
CA LEU A 171 -23.08 7.60 -1.61
C LEU A 171 -24.60 7.53 -1.58
N PHE A 172 -25.15 6.33 -1.27
CA PHE A 172 -26.59 6.09 -1.19
C PHE A 172 -26.99 5.66 0.21
#